data_3fbe168f6513144de85009634b905561
#
_entry.id   3fbe168f6513144de85009634b905561
#
_cell.length_a   1.000
_cell.length_b   1.000
_cell.length_c   1.000
_cell.angle_alpha   90.00
_cell.angle_beta   90.00
_cell.angle_gamma   90.00
#
_symmetry.space_group_name_H-M   'P 1'
#
loop_
_entity.id
_entity.type
_entity.pdbx_description
1 polymer ?
#
loop_
_entity_poly.entity_id
_entity_poly.type
_entity_poly.pdbx_seq_one_letter_code
_entity_poly.pdbx_strand_id
1 'polypeptide(L)'
;LFELSPSGDGAYQPFGNSGINETHLAYFKFIGRIIGKAVYDGYLVDAHFTRPFYKHMLNIPLNYDDMEAFDPDYHKSLVYMLEHPLVESGLDYLTMSATTDYFGMETVVDLVPDGRDVAVTDDNKLEYVNLVAAHKMTNAIKEQIAAFTEGFNDIVPHEIISILNPSELELLISGTPEIDIDDLKNNTEYVGYTTSAPQVRWFWEVVKDLSEEDRARLLMFVTGTSKVPLDGFKALQGISGPQRFQIHKSYGGGQRLCSAHTCFNQLDLPEYNTKEELKDRLLFAIREGSEGFGFG
;
A
#
# COMPACT_ATOMS: atom_id res chain seq x y z
N LEU A 1 -8.69 6.97 17.47
CA LEU A 1 -7.24 6.79 17.51
C LEU A 1 -6.69 6.49 16.13
N PHE A 2 -7.27 5.50 15.44
CA PHE A 2 -6.95 5.14 14.06
C PHE A 2 -8.11 5.52 13.15
N GLU A 3 -7.81 5.75 11.91
CA GLU A 3 -8.75 5.97 10.80
C GLU A 3 -8.44 5.03 9.66
N LEU A 4 -9.41 4.80 8.78
CA LEU A 4 -9.19 4.05 7.55
C LEU A 4 -8.39 4.89 6.56
N SER A 5 -7.46 4.24 5.87
CA SER A 5 -6.72 4.86 4.78
C SER A 5 -7.64 5.29 3.64
N PRO A 6 -7.38 6.41 2.97
CA PRO A 6 -8.08 6.80 1.76
C PRO A 6 -7.93 5.80 0.59
N SER A 7 -6.93 4.91 0.65
CA SER A 7 -6.71 3.86 -0.36
C SER A 7 -7.91 2.92 -0.57
N GLY A 8 -8.78 2.80 0.46
CA GLY A 8 -9.96 1.92 0.39
C GLY A 8 -9.66 0.43 0.58
N ASP A 9 -8.42 0.05 0.89
CA ASP A 9 -7.98 -1.33 1.13
C ASP A 9 -8.31 -1.85 2.53
N GLY A 10 -8.91 -1.01 3.39
CA GLY A 10 -9.24 -1.34 4.77
C GLY A 10 -8.07 -1.21 5.75
N ALA A 11 -6.93 -0.67 5.30
CA ALA A 11 -5.79 -0.42 6.17
C ALA A 11 -6.05 0.76 7.10
N TYR A 12 -5.49 0.67 8.30
CA TYR A 12 -5.57 1.70 9.33
C TYR A 12 -4.28 2.51 9.42
N GLN A 13 -4.45 3.77 9.72
CA GLN A 13 -3.36 4.67 10.10
C GLN A 13 -3.70 5.43 11.37
N PRO A 14 -2.72 5.97 12.09
CA PRO A 14 -2.99 6.89 13.18
C PRO A 14 -3.79 8.10 12.70
N PHE A 15 -4.81 8.46 13.47
CA PHE A 15 -5.60 9.66 13.19
C PHE A 15 -4.86 10.90 13.69
N GLY A 16 -4.52 11.81 12.78
CA GLY A 16 -3.74 13.01 13.09
C GLY A 16 -4.37 13.88 14.18
N ASN A 17 -5.71 13.97 14.19
CA ASN A 17 -6.47 14.75 15.16
C ASN A 17 -6.87 13.96 16.42
N SER A 18 -6.21 12.85 16.70
CA SER A 18 -6.47 12.01 17.89
C SER A 18 -6.27 12.74 19.22
N GLY A 19 -5.57 13.87 19.22
CA GLY A 19 -5.34 14.74 20.39
C GLY A 19 -6.60 15.32 21.06
N ILE A 20 -7.79 15.19 20.44
CA ILE A 20 -9.08 15.42 21.12
C ILE A 20 -9.17 14.61 22.42
N ASN A 21 -8.61 13.41 22.43
CA ASN A 21 -8.46 12.62 23.64
C ASN A 21 -7.10 12.96 24.26
N GLU A 22 -7.10 13.63 25.41
CA GLU A 22 -5.89 14.06 26.12
C GLU A 22 -4.90 12.92 26.40
N THR A 23 -5.39 11.68 26.50
CA THR A 23 -4.57 10.48 26.77
C THR A 23 -4.25 9.66 25.51
N HIS A 24 -4.48 10.21 24.30
CA HIS A 24 -4.35 9.46 23.05
C HIS A 24 -2.96 8.82 22.86
N LEU A 25 -1.87 9.49 23.22
CA LEU A 25 -0.52 8.94 23.10
C LEU A 25 -0.30 7.73 24.02
N ALA A 26 -0.88 7.75 25.24
CA ALA A 26 -0.81 6.59 26.11
C ALA A 26 -1.55 5.37 25.52
N TYR A 27 -2.66 5.61 24.82
CA TYR A 27 -3.35 4.53 24.09
C TYR A 27 -2.54 4.03 22.89
N PHE A 28 -1.89 4.91 22.11
CA PHE A 28 -1.00 4.46 21.03
C PHE A 28 0.14 3.61 21.57
N LYS A 29 0.77 4.03 22.66
CA LYS A 29 1.81 3.23 23.33
C LYS A 29 1.27 1.89 23.83
N PHE A 30 0.09 1.88 24.42
CA PHE A 30 -0.56 0.65 24.87
C PHE A 30 -0.84 -0.31 23.70
N ILE A 31 -1.40 0.19 22.58
CA ILE A 31 -1.66 -0.63 21.38
C ILE A 31 -0.35 -1.18 20.81
N GLY A 32 0.70 -0.35 20.76
CA GLY A 32 2.03 -0.80 20.36
C GLY A 32 2.53 -1.99 21.19
N ARG A 33 2.38 -1.92 22.53
CA ARG A 33 2.72 -3.02 23.44
C ARG A 33 1.88 -4.28 23.19
N ILE A 34 0.57 -4.14 22.94
CA ILE A 34 -0.29 -5.29 22.64
C ILE A 34 0.14 -5.99 21.36
N ILE A 35 0.43 -5.22 20.29
CA ILE A 35 0.90 -5.77 19.02
C ILE A 35 2.30 -6.39 19.19
N GLY A 36 3.21 -5.70 19.88
CA GLY A 36 4.51 -6.27 20.21
C GLY A 36 4.42 -7.55 21.04
N LYS A 37 3.49 -7.62 21.99
CA LYS A 37 3.25 -8.83 22.80
C LYS A 37 2.70 -9.96 21.93
N ALA A 38 1.78 -9.69 21.03
CA ALA A 38 1.26 -10.68 20.10
C ALA A 38 2.37 -11.27 19.23
N VAL A 39 3.20 -10.41 18.63
CA VAL A 39 4.36 -10.83 17.83
C VAL A 39 5.34 -11.66 18.65
N TYR A 40 5.65 -11.23 19.87
CA TYR A 40 6.56 -11.97 20.77
C TYR A 40 6.05 -13.36 21.14
N ASP A 41 4.75 -13.50 21.38
CA ASP A 41 4.11 -14.76 21.74
C ASP A 41 3.76 -15.64 20.53
N GLY A 42 3.95 -15.13 19.30
CA GLY A 42 3.61 -15.82 18.05
C GLY A 42 2.10 -15.82 17.73
N TYR A 43 1.34 -14.87 18.30
CA TYR A 43 -0.06 -14.66 17.95
C TYR A 43 -0.19 -13.64 16.83
N LEU A 44 -1.14 -13.89 15.93
CA LEU A 44 -1.50 -12.98 14.87
C LEU A 44 -2.58 -11.99 15.33
N VAL A 45 -2.50 -10.77 14.87
CA VAL A 45 -3.47 -9.71 15.17
C VAL A 45 -4.18 -9.34 13.88
N ASP A 46 -5.52 -9.32 13.91
CA ASP A 46 -6.30 -8.80 12.78
C ASP A 46 -6.26 -7.26 12.77
N ALA A 47 -5.05 -6.74 12.57
CA ALA A 47 -4.75 -5.31 12.49
C ALA A 47 -3.95 -5.04 11.21
N HIS A 48 -4.57 -4.36 10.28
CA HIS A 48 -3.99 -4.03 8.99
C HIS A 48 -3.62 -2.55 8.98
N PHE A 49 -2.35 -2.25 8.83
CA PHE A 49 -1.86 -0.88 8.81
C PHE A 49 -1.41 -0.50 7.40
N THR A 50 -1.34 0.81 7.16
CA THR A 50 -0.81 1.32 5.90
C THR A 50 0.68 1.00 5.75
N ARG A 51 1.14 0.82 4.51
CA ARG A 51 2.55 0.59 4.22
C ARG A 51 3.47 1.68 4.77
N PRO A 52 3.15 2.99 4.67
CA PRO A 52 3.90 4.04 5.36
C PRO A 52 4.05 3.82 6.86
N PHE A 53 3.01 3.32 7.53
CA PHE A 53 3.07 3.05 8.96
C PHE A 53 4.04 1.92 9.30
N TYR A 54 4.06 0.81 8.53
CA TYR A 54 5.07 -0.23 8.69
C TYR A 54 6.48 0.28 8.42
N LYS A 55 6.68 1.15 7.41
CA LYS A 55 7.96 1.80 7.17
C LYS A 55 8.44 2.62 8.37
N HIS A 56 7.54 3.35 9.02
CA HIS A 56 7.87 4.08 10.25
C HIS A 56 8.30 3.15 11.39
N MET A 57 7.62 2.03 11.58
CA MET A 57 8.01 1.03 12.59
C MET A 57 9.42 0.49 12.33
N LEU A 58 9.82 0.37 11.06
CA LEU A 58 11.13 -0.11 10.62
C LEU A 58 12.19 0.99 10.48
N ASN A 59 11.85 2.25 10.77
CA ASN A 59 12.70 3.43 10.52
C ASN A 59 13.16 3.57 9.05
N ILE A 60 12.35 3.11 8.10
CA ILE A 60 12.59 3.25 6.67
C ILE A 60 12.07 4.63 6.23
N PRO A 61 12.91 5.46 5.56
CA PRO A 61 12.46 6.76 5.09
C PRO A 61 11.34 6.63 4.05
N LEU A 62 10.40 7.57 4.11
CA LEU A 62 9.32 7.70 3.13
C LEU A 62 9.70 8.70 2.04
N ASN A 63 9.17 8.49 0.85
CA ASN A 63 9.19 9.44 -0.25
C ASN A 63 7.76 9.65 -0.78
N TYR A 64 7.58 10.47 -1.83
CA TYR A 64 6.25 10.74 -2.37
C TYR A 64 5.62 9.52 -3.06
N ASP A 65 6.41 8.54 -3.53
CA ASP A 65 5.88 7.31 -4.16
C ASP A 65 5.11 6.45 -3.14
N ASP A 66 5.46 6.54 -1.86
CA ASP A 66 4.73 5.85 -0.79
C ASP A 66 3.28 6.35 -0.64
N MET A 67 2.99 7.54 -1.20
CA MET A 67 1.63 8.08 -1.26
C MET A 67 0.69 7.19 -2.09
N GLU A 68 1.20 6.45 -3.07
CA GLU A 68 0.39 5.53 -3.87
C GLU A 68 -0.30 4.48 -3.00
N ALA A 69 0.41 3.93 -2.02
CA ALA A 69 -0.14 2.94 -1.09
C ALA A 69 -1.04 3.55 0.00
N PHE A 70 -1.01 4.88 0.17
CA PHE A 70 -1.76 5.60 1.19
C PHE A 70 -2.99 6.31 0.63
N ASP A 71 -2.80 7.08 -0.43
CA ASP A 71 -3.83 7.87 -1.12
C ASP A 71 -3.52 7.88 -2.63
N PRO A 72 -3.98 6.85 -3.38
CA PRO A 72 -3.65 6.68 -4.79
C PRO A 72 -4.09 7.84 -5.67
N ASP A 73 -5.22 8.49 -5.35
CA ASP A 73 -5.74 9.61 -6.15
C ASP A 73 -4.92 10.87 -5.91
N TYR A 74 -4.50 11.08 -4.67
CA TYR A 74 -3.60 12.18 -4.38
C TYR A 74 -2.23 11.96 -4.99
N HIS A 75 -1.69 10.72 -4.95
CA HIS A 75 -0.45 10.35 -5.64
C HIS A 75 -0.48 10.67 -7.13
N LYS A 76 -1.56 10.28 -7.83
CA LYS A 76 -1.73 10.62 -9.26
C LYS A 76 -1.69 12.13 -9.51
N SER A 77 -2.29 12.90 -8.61
CA SER A 77 -2.27 14.36 -8.72
C SER A 77 -0.85 14.93 -8.54
N LEU A 78 -0.05 14.34 -7.63
CA LEU A 78 1.34 14.74 -7.44
C LEU A 78 2.22 14.36 -8.65
N VAL A 79 2.04 13.14 -9.19
CA VAL A 79 2.75 12.69 -10.40
C VAL A 79 2.39 13.59 -11.59
N TYR A 80 1.11 13.87 -11.79
CA TYR A 80 0.64 14.78 -12.83
C TYR A 80 1.32 16.17 -12.74
N MET A 81 1.44 16.72 -11.52
CA MET A 81 2.13 17.97 -11.28
C MET A 81 3.61 17.90 -11.67
N LEU A 82 4.29 16.77 -11.38
CA LEU A 82 5.70 16.60 -11.74
C LEU A 82 5.91 16.51 -13.25
N GLU A 83 5.00 15.88 -13.96
CA GLU A 83 5.12 15.61 -15.40
C GLU A 83 4.73 16.81 -16.29
N HIS A 84 3.96 17.78 -15.75
CA HIS A 84 3.41 18.88 -16.52
C HIS A 84 3.85 20.25 -15.98
N PRO A 85 3.97 21.29 -16.83
CA PRO A 85 4.21 22.66 -16.38
C PRO A 85 3.03 23.17 -15.53
N LEU A 86 3.34 23.83 -14.41
CA LEU A 86 2.32 24.29 -13.46
C LEU A 86 1.34 25.29 -14.08
N VAL A 87 1.84 26.21 -14.90
CA VAL A 87 1.00 27.22 -15.56
C VAL A 87 0.00 26.58 -16.53
N GLU A 88 0.43 25.60 -17.31
CA GLU A 88 -0.42 24.88 -18.26
C GLU A 88 -1.47 24.03 -17.56
N SER A 89 -1.14 23.53 -16.36
CA SER A 89 -2.01 22.70 -15.53
C SER A 89 -2.96 23.54 -14.65
N GLY A 90 -2.82 24.87 -14.65
CA GLY A 90 -3.59 25.77 -13.79
C GLY A 90 -3.26 25.61 -12.30
N LEU A 91 -2.02 25.18 -11.98
CA LEU A 91 -1.54 24.96 -10.62
C LEU A 91 -0.53 26.02 -10.15
N ASP A 92 -0.42 27.12 -10.88
CA ASP A 92 0.49 28.24 -10.62
C ASP A 92 0.11 29.09 -9.39
N TYR A 93 -1.04 28.82 -8.79
CA TYR A 93 -1.48 29.44 -7.53
C TYR A 93 -0.97 28.76 -6.26
N LEU A 94 -0.31 27.60 -6.39
CA LEU A 94 0.15 26.81 -5.25
C LEU A 94 1.29 27.52 -4.51
N THR A 95 1.30 27.35 -3.19
CA THR A 95 2.36 27.82 -2.31
C THR A 95 2.95 26.63 -1.52
N MET A 96 4.11 26.82 -0.89
CA MET A 96 4.77 25.82 -0.04
C MET A 96 3.99 25.59 1.26
N SER A 97 2.69 25.35 1.12
CA SER A 97 1.77 25.06 2.21
C SER A 97 0.84 23.92 1.85
N ALA A 98 0.23 23.30 2.84
CA ALA A 98 -0.78 22.27 2.68
C ALA A 98 -2.05 22.64 3.42
N THR A 99 -3.21 22.33 2.83
CA THR A 99 -4.49 22.49 3.51
C THR A 99 -4.84 21.17 4.21
N THR A 100 -5.14 21.24 5.48
CA THR A 100 -5.60 20.12 6.30
C THR A 100 -7.00 20.42 6.79
N ASP A 101 -7.91 19.46 6.63
CA ASP A 101 -9.25 19.56 7.22
C ASP A 101 -9.19 19.11 8.69
N TYR A 102 -9.64 19.99 9.56
CA TYR A 102 -9.81 19.71 10.99
C TYR A 102 -11.29 19.80 11.35
N PHE A 103 -12.00 18.65 11.28
CA PHE A 103 -13.46 18.57 11.56
C PHE A 103 -14.29 19.57 10.78
N GLY A 104 -14.04 19.69 9.47
CA GLY A 104 -14.75 20.65 8.61
C GLY A 104 -14.20 22.07 8.65
N MET A 105 -13.11 22.31 9.39
CA MET A 105 -12.36 23.55 9.36
C MET A 105 -11.06 23.37 8.58
N GLU A 106 -10.94 24.05 7.47
CA GLU A 106 -9.71 24.08 6.71
C GLU A 106 -8.63 24.86 7.47
N THR A 107 -7.50 24.23 7.69
CA THR A 107 -6.31 24.83 8.30
C THR A 107 -5.14 24.75 7.33
N VAL A 108 -4.47 25.87 7.11
CA VAL A 108 -3.27 25.93 6.26
C VAL A 108 -2.03 25.72 7.12
N VAL A 109 -1.22 24.75 6.75
CA VAL A 109 0.05 24.42 7.40
C VAL A 109 1.19 24.79 6.47
N ASP A 110 2.14 25.58 6.94
CA ASP A 110 3.34 25.91 6.19
C ASP A 110 4.29 24.72 6.15
N LEU A 111 4.70 24.30 4.96
CA LEU A 111 5.61 23.16 4.76
C LEU A 111 7.08 23.56 4.93
N VAL A 112 7.38 24.83 4.72
CA VAL A 112 8.65 25.49 4.98
C VAL A 112 8.37 26.78 5.77
N PRO A 113 9.35 27.41 6.41
CA PRO A 113 9.13 28.71 7.08
C PRO A 113 8.49 29.72 6.13
N ASP A 114 7.39 30.33 6.57
CA ASP A 114 6.56 31.26 5.77
C ASP A 114 6.08 30.68 4.42
N GLY A 115 5.85 29.37 4.37
CA GLY A 115 5.58 28.62 3.15
C GLY A 115 4.36 29.09 2.37
N ARG A 116 3.34 29.65 3.03
CA ARG A 116 2.17 30.27 2.38
C ARG A 116 2.51 31.47 1.50
N ASP A 117 3.66 32.10 1.72
CA ASP A 117 4.17 33.24 0.95
C ASP A 117 5.21 32.81 -0.10
N VAL A 118 5.57 31.52 -0.14
CA VAL A 118 6.53 30.96 -1.10
C VAL A 118 5.77 30.22 -2.21
N ALA A 119 5.84 30.75 -3.43
CA ALA A 119 5.20 30.12 -4.58
C ALA A 119 5.87 28.79 -4.98
N VAL A 120 5.05 27.82 -5.36
CA VAL A 120 5.52 26.60 -6.03
C VAL A 120 5.77 26.92 -7.50
N THR A 121 6.92 26.52 -8.01
CA THR A 121 7.36 26.73 -9.40
C THR A 121 7.81 25.40 -10.00
N ASP A 122 8.01 25.35 -11.31
CA ASP A 122 8.53 24.15 -11.97
C ASP A 122 9.92 23.75 -11.46
N ASP A 123 10.71 24.69 -10.92
CA ASP A 123 12.05 24.41 -10.36
C ASP A 123 11.98 23.78 -8.95
N ASN A 124 10.95 24.08 -8.16
CA ASN A 124 10.83 23.61 -6.77
C ASN A 124 9.66 22.63 -6.54
N LYS A 125 8.88 22.28 -7.57
CA LYS A 125 7.71 21.40 -7.43
C LYS A 125 8.05 20.01 -6.88
N LEU A 126 9.23 19.47 -7.16
CA LEU A 126 9.67 18.19 -6.59
C LEU A 126 9.87 18.30 -5.07
N GLU A 127 10.43 19.41 -4.60
CA GLU A 127 10.55 19.68 -3.16
C GLU A 127 9.16 19.80 -2.51
N TYR A 128 8.25 20.55 -3.14
CA TYR A 128 6.86 20.67 -2.68
C TYR A 128 6.18 19.30 -2.56
N VAL A 129 6.27 18.46 -3.58
CA VAL A 129 5.67 17.13 -3.61
C VAL A 129 6.21 16.26 -2.45
N ASN A 130 7.52 16.27 -2.22
CA ASN A 130 8.11 15.52 -1.10
C ASN A 130 7.67 16.07 0.26
N LEU A 131 7.58 17.39 0.41
CA LEU A 131 7.15 18.01 1.66
C LEU A 131 5.68 17.74 1.98
N VAL A 132 4.80 17.78 0.98
CA VAL A 132 3.38 17.44 1.17
C VAL A 132 3.23 15.97 1.53
N ALA A 133 3.94 15.07 0.85
CA ALA A 133 3.93 13.66 1.16
C ALA A 133 4.42 13.40 2.59
N ALA A 134 5.54 14.01 2.99
CA ALA A 134 6.07 13.93 4.35
C ALA A 134 5.08 14.51 5.38
N HIS A 135 4.38 15.61 5.05
CA HIS A 135 3.38 16.18 5.94
C HIS A 135 2.22 15.20 6.17
N LYS A 136 1.64 14.65 5.11
CA LYS A 136 0.47 13.74 5.19
C LYS A 136 0.80 12.40 5.85
N MET A 137 1.94 11.80 5.51
CA MET A 137 2.28 10.45 5.97
C MET A 137 3.13 10.40 7.24
N THR A 138 3.73 11.52 7.65
CA THR A 138 4.68 11.56 8.77
C THR A 138 4.36 12.67 9.77
N ASN A 139 4.42 13.95 9.33
CA ASN A 139 4.44 15.07 10.27
C ASN A 139 3.12 15.21 11.04
N ALA A 140 1.99 14.98 10.37
CA ALA A 140 0.66 15.06 10.96
C ALA A 140 0.39 14.00 12.05
N ILE A 141 1.14 12.90 12.05
CA ILE A 141 0.96 11.74 12.94
C ILE A 141 2.23 11.35 13.69
N LYS A 142 3.21 12.25 13.73
CA LYS A 142 4.56 11.97 14.26
C LYS A 142 4.55 11.51 15.72
N GLU A 143 3.75 12.17 16.57
CA GLU A 143 3.68 11.85 18.00
C GLU A 143 3.00 10.49 18.22
N GLN A 144 1.97 10.19 17.45
CA GLN A 144 1.26 8.92 17.48
C GLN A 144 2.16 7.76 17.06
N ILE A 145 2.92 7.94 15.94
CA ILE A 145 3.91 6.97 15.47
C ILE A 145 4.96 6.73 16.57
N ALA A 146 5.51 7.79 17.14
CA ALA A 146 6.54 7.69 18.17
C ALA A 146 6.02 6.92 19.40
N ALA A 147 4.83 7.24 19.89
CA ALA A 147 4.23 6.57 21.03
C ALA A 147 3.93 5.08 20.75
N PHE A 148 3.38 4.77 19.56
CA PHE A 148 3.13 3.39 19.16
C PHE A 148 4.42 2.58 19.05
N THR A 149 5.42 3.12 18.33
CA THR A 149 6.71 2.45 18.12
C THR A 149 7.46 2.25 19.43
N GLU A 150 7.42 3.24 20.32
CA GLU A 150 7.97 3.10 21.69
C GLU A 150 7.32 1.90 22.40
N GLY A 151 5.98 1.83 22.38
CA GLY A 151 5.25 0.73 23.01
C GLY A 151 5.57 -0.64 22.39
N PHE A 152 5.68 -0.72 21.07
CA PHE A 152 6.07 -1.94 20.37
C PHE A 152 7.49 -2.37 20.75
N ASN A 153 8.43 -1.43 20.75
CA ASN A 153 9.84 -1.67 21.06
C ASN A 153 10.09 -1.99 22.54
N ASP A 154 9.17 -1.66 23.45
CA ASP A 154 9.22 -2.12 24.86
C ASP A 154 9.20 -3.67 24.95
N ILE A 155 8.65 -4.35 23.95
CA ILE A 155 8.48 -5.81 23.92
C ILE A 155 9.37 -6.46 22.85
N VAL A 156 9.38 -5.91 21.64
CA VAL A 156 10.15 -6.41 20.50
C VAL A 156 11.21 -5.37 20.13
N PRO A 157 12.49 -5.56 20.48
CA PRO A 157 13.55 -4.61 20.16
C PRO A 157 13.64 -4.35 18.66
N HIS A 158 13.87 -3.08 18.29
CA HIS A 158 13.93 -2.65 16.89
C HIS A 158 14.98 -3.43 16.09
N GLU A 159 16.09 -3.81 16.71
CA GLU A 159 17.18 -4.58 16.08
C GLU A 159 16.70 -5.92 15.51
N ILE A 160 15.66 -6.51 16.11
CA ILE A 160 15.11 -7.79 15.66
C ILE A 160 14.27 -7.60 14.40
N ILE A 161 13.48 -6.53 14.33
CA ILE A 161 12.58 -6.28 13.20
C ILE A 161 13.24 -5.50 12.06
N SER A 162 14.37 -4.84 12.31
CA SER A 162 15.08 -4.02 11.31
C SER A 162 15.59 -4.79 10.09
N ILE A 163 15.63 -6.12 10.17
CA ILE A 163 16.00 -7.02 9.06
C ILE A 163 14.82 -7.28 8.12
N LEU A 164 13.60 -6.93 8.53
CA LEU A 164 12.39 -7.16 7.76
C LEU A 164 12.10 -6.00 6.81
N ASN A 165 11.48 -6.31 5.69
CA ASN A 165 10.82 -5.30 4.88
C ASN A 165 9.38 -5.03 5.40
N PRO A 166 8.70 -3.96 4.94
CA PRO A 166 7.35 -3.61 5.41
C PRO A 166 6.32 -4.73 5.23
N SER A 167 6.37 -5.47 4.12
CA SER A 167 5.45 -6.57 3.84
C SER A 167 5.71 -7.78 4.75
N GLU A 168 6.97 -8.06 5.06
CA GLU A 168 7.33 -9.13 6.01
C GLU A 168 6.89 -8.78 7.43
N LEU A 169 7.02 -7.51 7.84
CA LEU A 169 6.51 -7.06 9.14
C LEU A 169 4.97 -7.15 9.20
N GLU A 170 4.28 -6.79 8.14
CA GLU A 170 2.84 -6.97 8.02
C GLU A 170 2.45 -8.45 8.18
N LEU A 171 3.11 -9.34 7.46
CA LEU A 171 2.87 -10.77 7.57
C LEU A 171 3.16 -11.31 8.98
N LEU A 172 4.20 -10.80 9.62
CA LEU A 172 4.55 -11.18 10.99
C LEU A 172 3.47 -10.76 12.01
N ILE A 173 2.88 -9.58 11.82
CA ILE A 173 1.84 -9.04 12.73
C ILE A 173 0.48 -9.68 12.43
N SER A 174 0.10 -9.73 11.17
CA SER A 174 -1.27 -10.06 10.74
C SER A 174 -1.43 -11.48 10.20
N GLY A 175 -0.33 -12.16 9.90
CA GLY A 175 -0.31 -13.49 9.28
C GLY A 175 -0.63 -13.48 7.79
N THR A 176 -0.58 -14.68 7.20
CA THR A 176 -1.12 -14.91 5.87
C THR A 176 -2.61 -15.18 5.99
N PRO A 177 -3.46 -14.48 5.26
CA PRO A 177 -4.87 -14.86 5.21
C PRO A 177 -4.98 -16.25 4.58
N GLU A 178 -5.91 -17.07 5.05
CA GLU A 178 -6.29 -18.28 4.34
C GLU A 178 -6.93 -17.85 3.00
N ILE A 179 -6.21 -18.05 1.90
CA ILE A 179 -6.67 -17.67 0.57
C ILE A 179 -7.43 -18.86 -0.04
N ASP A 180 -8.75 -18.76 -0.03
CA ASP A 180 -9.61 -19.69 -0.76
C ASP A 180 -9.46 -19.46 -2.27
N ILE A 181 -8.74 -20.37 -2.93
CA ILE A 181 -8.45 -20.29 -4.37
C ILE A 181 -9.72 -20.48 -5.20
N ASP A 182 -10.68 -21.25 -4.74
CA ASP A 182 -11.93 -21.46 -5.48
C ASP A 182 -12.81 -20.18 -5.39
N ASP A 183 -12.86 -19.51 -4.24
CA ASP A 183 -13.53 -18.22 -4.12
C ASP A 183 -12.82 -17.14 -4.95
N LEU A 184 -11.48 -17.06 -4.91
CA LEU A 184 -10.70 -16.14 -5.76
C LEU A 184 -11.02 -16.36 -7.23
N LYS A 185 -10.98 -17.62 -7.71
CA LYS A 185 -11.26 -17.98 -9.10
C LYS A 185 -12.68 -17.64 -9.54
N ASN A 186 -13.66 -17.89 -8.68
CA ASN A 186 -15.08 -17.62 -8.96
C ASN A 186 -15.38 -16.11 -9.03
N ASN A 187 -14.56 -15.30 -8.37
CA ASN A 187 -14.68 -13.84 -8.35
C ASN A 187 -13.64 -13.14 -9.23
N THR A 188 -12.96 -13.85 -10.15
CA THR A 188 -12.00 -13.28 -11.10
C THR A 188 -12.65 -12.97 -12.43
N GLU A 189 -12.36 -11.80 -12.97
CA GLU A 189 -12.75 -11.35 -14.30
C GLU A 189 -11.59 -11.50 -15.29
N TYR A 190 -11.91 -11.74 -16.56
CA TYR A 190 -10.90 -11.96 -17.60
C TYR A 190 -11.11 -10.98 -18.76
N VAL A 191 -10.01 -10.30 -19.14
CA VAL A 191 -10.00 -9.36 -20.27
C VAL A 191 -8.97 -9.80 -21.31
N GLY A 192 -9.42 -10.03 -22.53
CA GLY A 192 -8.57 -10.53 -23.62
C GLY A 192 -8.28 -12.03 -23.56
N TYR A 193 -8.64 -12.71 -22.48
CA TYR A 193 -8.63 -14.16 -22.34
C TYR A 193 -10.06 -14.72 -22.20
N THR A 194 -10.27 -15.93 -22.69
CA THR A 194 -11.43 -16.73 -22.31
C THR A 194 -11.10 -17.58 -21.09
N THR A 195 -12.10 -17.96 -20.31
CA THR A 195 -11.95 -18.86 -19.15
C THR A 195 -11.36 -20.23 -19.51
N SER A 196 -11.47 -20.64 -20.78
CA SER A 196 -10.95 -21.89 -21.32
C SER A 196 -9.55 -21.75 -21.93
N ALA A 197 -8.97 -20.53 -21.97
CA ALA A 197 -7.65 -20.31 -22.52
C ALA A 197 -6.60 -21.16 -21.76
N PRO A 198 -5.62 -21.77 -22.47
CA PRO A 198 -4.58 -22.57 -21.81
C PRO A 198 -3.86 -21.81 -20.69
N GLN A 199 -3.51 -20.55 -20.92
CA GLN A 199 -2.80 -19.70 -19.96
C GLN A 199 -3.62 -19.49 -18.68
N VAL A 200 -4.92 -19.26 -18.77
CA VAL A 200 -5.82 -19.11 -17.62
C VAL A 200 -5.93 -20.42 -16.83
N ARG A 201 -6.05 -21.55 -17.53
CA ARG A 201 -6.09 -22.87 -16.89
C ARG A 201 -4.77 -23.17 -16.19
N TRP A 202 -3.63 -22.95 -16.85
CA TRP A 202 -2.30 -23.13 -16.24
C TRP A 202 -2.09 -22.20 -15.05
N PHE A 203 -2.53 -20.94 -15.15
CA PHE A 203 -2.46 -19.99 -14.04
C PHE A 203 -3.13 -20.56 -12.78
N TRP A 204 -4.37 -21.02 -12.88
CA TRP A 204 -5.09 -21.56 -11.73
C TRP A 204 -4.49 -22.88 -11.20
N GLU A 205 -3.96 -23.72 -12.08
CA GLU A 205 -3.24 -24.92 -11.68
C GLU A 205 -1.97 -24.53 -10.90
N VAL A 206 -1.21 -23.54 -11.38
CA VAL A 206 -0.01 -23.05 -10.69
C VAL A 206 -0.38 -22.43 -9.36
N VAL A 207 -1.37 -21.54 -9.30
CA VAL A 207 -1.80 -20.88 -8.06
C VAL A 207 -2.28 -21.89 -7.00
N LYS A 208 -2.94 -22.95 -7.42
CA LYS A 208 -3.36 -24.02 -6.51
C LYS A 208 -2.17 -24.77 -5.88
N ASP A 209 -1.07 -24.88 -6.62
CA ASP A 209 0.15 -25.57 -6.20
C ASP A 209 1.12 -24.66 -5.43
N LEU A 210 0.84 -23.34 -5.31
CA LEU A 210 1.67 -22.40 -4.54
C LEU A 210 1.58 -22.69 -3.04
N SER A 211 2.67 -22.37 -2.32
CA SER A 211 2.66 -22.27 -0.86
C SER A 211 1.71 -21.13 -0.42
N GLU A 212 1.25 -21.16 0.82
CA GLU A 212 0.43 -20.07 1.38
C GLU A 212 1.17 -18.74 1.33
N GLU A 213 2.46 -18.73 1.57
CA GLU A 213 3.31 -17.54 1.47
C GLU A 213 3.34 -16.98 0.03
N ASP A 214 3.54 -17.82 -0.98
CA ASP A 214 3.55 -17.38 -2.38
C ASP A 214 2.15 -16.95 -2.86
N ARG A 215 1.07 -17.53 -2.31
CA ARG A 215 -0.31 -17.06 -2.55
C ARG A 215 -0.52 -15.67 -1.96
N ALA A 216 -0.06 -15.44 -0.74
CA ALA A 216 -0.11 -14.12 -0.11
C ALA A 216 0.70 -13.08 -0.90
N ARG A 217 1.90 -13.46 -1.41
CA ARG A 217 2.70 -12.60 -2.29
C ARG A 217 1.99 -12.30 -3.61
N LEU A 218 1.31 -13.29 -4.21
CA LEU A 218 0.51 -13.08 -5.41
C LEU A 218 -0.61 -12.07 -5.15
N LEU A 219 -1.34 -12.24 -4.06
CA LEU A 219 -2.41 -11.32 -3.68
C LEU A 219 -1.85 -9.92 -3.46
N MET A 220 -0.78 -9.77 -2.69
CA MET A 220 -0.08 -8.51 -2.47
C MET A 220 0.38 -7.87 -3.79
N PHE A 221 0.97 -8.65 -4.69
CA PHE A 221 1.46 -8.17 -5.98
C PHE A 221 0.34 -7.58 -6.84
N VAL A 222 -0.84 -8.21 -6.84
CA VAL A 222 -1.95 -7.82 -7.72
C VAL A 222 -2.90 -6.81 -7.07
N THR A 223 -3.09 -6.86 -5.75
CA THR A 223 -4.10 -6.04 -5.06
C THR A 223 -3.53 -5.04 -4.08
N GLY A 224 -2.22 -5.10 -3.82
CA GLY A 224 -1.57 -4.24 -2.82
C GLY A 224 -1.84 -4.67 -1.37
N THR A 225 -2.57 -5.77 -1.14
CA THR A 225 -2.83 -6.34 0.18
C THR A 225 -2.68 -7.85 0.16
N SER A 226 -2.18 -8.42 1.25
CA SER A 226 -2.14 -9.87 1.45
C SER A 226 -3.41 -10.41 2.10
N LYS A 227 -4.37 -9.54 2.40
CA LYS A 227 -5.61 -9.84 3.14
C LYS A 227 -6.78 -10.08 2.20
N VAL A 228 -7.63 -11.01 2.60
CA VAL A 228 -8.93 -11.24 1.96
C VAL A 228 -10.00 -10.49 2.75
N PRO A 229 -10.92 -9.74 2.11
CA PRO A 229 -12.06 -9.13 2.79
C PRO A 229 -12.89 -10.18 3.54
N LEU A 230 -13.52 -9.80 4.66
CA LEU A 230 -14.38 -10.70 5.45
C LEU A 230 -15.48 -11.36 4.62
N ASP A 231 -15.99 -10.65 3.62
CA ASP A 231 -17.03 -11.15 2.70
C ASP A 231 -16.45 -11.93 1.49
N GLY A 232 -15.15 -12.25 1.49
CA GLY A 232 -14.47 -12.96 0.43
C GLY A 232 -14.08 -12.07 -0.76
N PHE A 233 -13.57 -12.68 -1.82
CA PHE A 233 -13.02 -11.96 -2.99
C PHE A 233 -14.03 -11.15 -3.80
N LYS A 234 -15.34 -11.40 -3.63
CA LYS A 234 -16.39 -10.54 -4.21
C LYS A 234 -16.39 -9.11 -3.69
N ALA A 235 -15.81 -8.91 -2.49
CA ALA A 235 -15.78 -7.63 -1.79
C ALA A 235 -14.42 -6.91 -1.88
N LEU A 236 -13.50 -7.39 -2.73
CA LEU A 236 -12.25 -6.69 -3.01
C LEU A 236 -12.53 -5.25 -3.44
N GLN A 237 -11.72 -4.33 -2.91
CA GLN A 237 -11.81 -2.91 -3.24
C GLN A 237 -10.73 -2.54 -4.26
N GLY A 238 -11.09 -1.68 -5.17
CA GLY A 238 -10.20 -0.98 -6.08
C GLY A 238 -10.36 0.52 -5.88
N ILE A 239 -9.69 1.30 -6.72
CA ILE A 239 -9.68 2.77 -6.61
C ILE A 239 -11.06 3.44 -6.69
N SER A 240 -12.04 2.79 -7.34
CA SER A 240 -13.37 3.36 -7.57
C SER A 240 -14.49 2.60 -6.81
N GLY A 241 -14.13 1.80 -5.80
CA GLY A 241 -15.06 0.97 -5.05
C GLY A 241 -14.86 -0.53 -5.30
N PRO A 242 -15.88 -1.38 -5.05
CA PRO A 242 -15.75 -2.82 -5.24
C PRO A 242 -15.25 -3.18 -6.62
N GLN A 243 -14.12 -3.86 -6.68
CA GLN A 243 -13.48 -4.27 -7.93
C GLN A 243 -12.90 -5.68 -7.77
N ARG A 244 -13.35 -6.58 -8.61
CA ARG A 244 -12.89 -7.96 -8.59
C ARG A 244 -11.45 -8.09 -9.04
N PHE A 245 -10.83 -9.19 -8.68
CA PHE A 245 -9.56 -9.59 -9.24
C PHE A 245 -9.68 -9.75 -10.76
N GLN A 246 -8.72 -9.22 -11.51
CA GLN A 246 -8.78 -9.22 -12.97
C GLN A 246 -7.51 -9.85 -13.55
N ILE A 247 -7.67 -10.65 -14.59
CA ILE A 247 -6.58 -11.16 -15.41
C ILE A 247 -6.73 -10.61 -16.82
N HIS A 248 -5.80 -9.71 -17.18
CA HIS A 248 -5.73 -9.10 -18.50
C HIS A 248 -4.68 -9.80 -19.36
N LYS A 249 -4.99 -9.97 -20.63
CA LYS A 249 -4.03 -10.47 -21.60
C LYS A 249 -2.99 -9.38 -21.90
N SER A 250 -1.73 -9.67 -21.59
CA SER A 250 -0.62 -8.79 -21.98
C SER A 250 -0.12 -9.16 -23.37
N TYR A 251 -0.02 -8.16 -24.25
CA TYR A 251 0.48 -8.31 -25.60
C TYR A 251 2.00 -8.06 -25.65
N GLY A 252 2.74 -8.86 -26.41
CA GLY A 252 4.18 -8.69 -26.60
C GLY A 252 5.04 -9.93 -26.39
N GLY A 253 4.40 -11.10 -26.28
CA GLY A 253 5.05 -12.43 -26.27
C GLY A 253 5.56 -12.89 -24.90
N GLY A 254 5.88 -14.18 -24.80
CA GLY A 254 6.19 -14.88 -23.54
C GLY A 254 7.52 -14.51 -22.87
N GLN A 255 8.32 -13.61 -23.43
CA GLN A 255 9.55 -13.15 -22.78
C GLN A 255 9.32 -12.11 -21.68
N ARG A 256 8.13 -11.49 -21.63
CA ARG A 256 7.79 -10.50 -20.60
C ARG A 256 7.43 -11.18 -19.29
N LEU A 257 7.71 -10.48 -18.19
CA LEU A 257 7.19 -10.85 -16.87
C LEU A 257 5.73 -10.45 -16.75
N CYS A 258 5.02 -11.07 -15.82
CA CYS A 258 3.74 -10.55 -15.35
C CYS A 258 3.95 -9.17 -14.75
N SER A 259 3.02 -8.25 -14.96
CA SER A 259 2.93 -6.97 -14.28
C SER A 259 1.57 -6.85 -13.58
N ALA A 260 1.46 -5.94 -12.62
CA ALA A 260 0.23 -5.74 -11.90
C ALA A 260 -0.10 -4.25 -11.76
N HIS A 261 -1.38 -3.95 -11.66
CA HIS A 261 -1.94 -2.63 -11.40
C HIS A 261 -2.84 -2.73 -10.16
N THR A 262 -2.26 -2.49 -9.00
CA THR A 262 -2.89 -2.73 -7.70
C THR A 262 -4.16 -1.92 -7.49
N CYS A 263 -4.21 -0.69 -8.00
CA CYS A 263 -5.42 0.16 -7.95
C CYS A 263 -6.65 -0.46 -8.65
N PHE A 264 -6.43 -1.42 -9.55
CA PHE A 264 -7.48 -2.07 -10.32
C PHE A 264 -7.62 -3.57 -10.02
N ASN A 265 -6.88 -4.09 -9.04
CA ASN A 265 -6.76 -5.52 -8.76
C ASN A 265 -6.45 -6.34 -10.02
N GLN A 266 -5.58 -5.80 -10.89
CA GLN A 266 -5.34 -6.31 -12.23
C GLN A 266 -3.97 -6.95 -12.34
N LEU A 267 -3.94 -8.17 -12.87
CA LEU A 267 -2.75 -8.89 -13.31
C LEU A 267 -2.69 -8.88 -14.84
N ASP A 268 -1.61 -8.37 -15.40
CA ASP A 268 -1.29 -8.51 -16.82
C ASP A 268 -0.51 -9.80 -17.03
N LEU A 269 -1.16 -10.77 -17.66
CA LEU A 269 -0.62 -12.11 -17.90
C LEU A 269 -0.21 -12.26 -19.37
N PRO A 270 1.09 -12.43 -19.68
CA PRO A 270 1.57 -12.71 -21.03
C PRO A 270 1.13 -14.09 -21.56
N GLU A 271 1.12 -14.23 -22.88
CA GLU A 271 0.85 -15.51 -23.55
C GLU A 271 2.10 -16.41 -23.48
N TYR A 272 2.29 -17.06 -22.33
CA TYR A 272 3.33 -18.07 -22.19
C TYR A 272 2.98 -19.33 -22.99
N ASN A 273 4.04 -20.01 -23.46
CA ASN A 273 3.88 -21.18 -24.34
C ASN A 273 3.69 -22.48 -23.55
N THR A 274 4.16 -22.52 -22.28
CA THR A 274 4.06 -23.69 -21.42
C THR A 274 3.65 -23.31 -20.00
N LYS A 275 3.15 -24.30 -19.24
CA LYS A 275 2.80 -24.12 -17.82
C LYS A 275 4.04 -23.85 -16.97
N GLU A 276 5.14 -24.49 -17.29
CA GLU A 276 6.41 -24.34 -16.60
C GLU A 276 6.94 -22.92 -16.74
N GLU A 277 6.92 -22.38 -17.96
CA GLU A 277 7.32 -20.99 -18.24
C GLU A 277 6.44 -20.01 -17.44
N LEU A 278 5.12 -20.21 -17.46
CA LEU A 278 4.18 -19.39 -16.69
C LEU A 278 4.54 -19.46 -15.19
N LYS A 279 4.76 -20.65 -14.64
CA LYS A 279 5.09 -20.83 -13.23
C LYS A 279 6.37 -20.08 -12.84
N ASP A 280 7.44 -20.27 -13.60
CA ASP A 280 8.73 -19.66 -13.31
C ASP A 280 8.66 -18.13 -13.39
N ARG A 281 7.98 -17.60 -14.43
CA ARG A 281 7.81 -16.16 -14.61
C ARG A 281 6.90 -15.53 -13.57
N LEU A 282 5.81 -16.20 -13.21
CA LEU A 282 4.90 -15.74 -12.16
C LEU A 282 5.60 -15.71 -10.80
N LEU A 283 6.28 -16.80 -10.40
CA LEU A 283 7.03 -16.86 -9.15
C LEU A 283 8.11 -15.78 -9.08
N PHE A 284 8.84 -15.57 -10.17
CA PHE A 284 9.83 -14.51 -10.24
C PHE A 284 9.18 -13.13 -10.04
N ALA A 285 8.08 -12.84 -10.75
CA ALA A 285 7.40 -11.55 -10.66
C ALA A 285 6.87 -11.26 -9.24
N ILE A 286 6.23 -12.24 -8.58
CA ILE A 286 5.66 -12.03 -7.26
C ILE A 286 6.70 -11.96 -6.14
N ARG A 287 7.88 -12.56 -6.32
CA ARG A 287 8.96 -12.52 -5.33
C ARG A 287 9.79 -11.26 -5.47
N GLU A 288 10.21 -10.90 -6.68
CA GLU A 288 10.98 -9.68 -6.93
C GLU A 288 10.11 -8.42 -6.85
N GLY A 289 8.86 -8.49 -7.31
CA GLY A 289 7.92 -7.36 -7.26
C GLY A 289 7.46 -7.02 -5.85
N SER A 290 7.63 -7.93 -4.87
CA SER A 290 7.37 -7.63 -3.46
C SER A 290 8.46 -6.77 -2.81
N GLU A 291 9.67 -6.73 -3.38
CA GLU A 291 10.81 -5.95 -2.87
C GLU A 291 10.94 -4.56 -3.50
N GLY A 292 10.24 -4.28 -4.59
CA GLY A 292 10.34 -3.03 -5.31
C GLY A 292 9.06 -2.64 -6.03
N PHE A 293 8.24 -1.78 -5.43
CA PHE A 293 7.34 -0.96 -6.21
C PHE A 293 8.19 0.13 -6.88
N GLY A 294 8.48 -0.05 -8.12
CA GLY A 294 9.17 0.95 -8.90
C GLY A 294 9.83 0.36 -10.14
N PHE A 295 9.42 0.92 -11.25
CA PHE A 295 9.97 0.83 -12.60
C PHE A 295 9.34 -0.22 -13.52
N GLY A 296 8.27 0.20 -14.15
CA GLY A 296 7.90 -0.15 -15.52
C GLY A 296 7.56 1.13 -16.23
#